data_c5c50186cbed100fd845399474372fec
#
_entry.id   c5c50186cbed100fd845399474372fec
#
_cell.length_a   1.000
_cell.length_b   1.000
_cell.length_c   1.000
_cell.angle_alpha   90.00
_cell.angle_beta   90.00
_cell.angle_gamma   90.00
#
_symmetry.space_group_name_H-M   'P 1'
#
loop_
_entity.id
_entity.type
_entity.pdbx_description
1 polymer ?
#
loop_
_entity_poly.entity_id
_entity_poly.type
_entity_poly.pdbx_seq_one_letter_code
_entity_poly.pdbx_strand_id
1 'polypeptide(L)'
;SAITIEDLFRDGYKAIFVGTGVWNPNTLHIKGETFGNVHFGINYLNNPDSYKLGERVIVIGAGNAAMDVARTAIRKGVRNLTCFSITKEVAASQYEYSYAKLEGVEFEFNKRPVEIKDNGVIFRDIIENEDGSFTDVEGTDKLYESDSVIISISQGPMTRLVNTTKGLNAN
;
A
#
# COMPACT_ATOMS: atom_id res chain seq x y z
N SER A 1 22.81 -24.11 3.73
CA SER A 1 21.84 -24.64 2.74
C SER A 1 20.42 -24.34 3.23
N ALA A 2 19.54 -23.92 2.35
CA ALA A 2 18.14 -23.71 2.71
C ALA A 2 17.44 -25.07 2.84
N ILE A 3 16.64 -25.25 3.88
CA ILE A 3 15.79 -26.43 4.07
C ILE A 3 14.66 -26.37 3.03
N THR A 4 14.44 -27.47 2.31
CA THR A 4 13.34 -27.59 1.34
C THR A 4 12.13 -28.28 1.96
N ILE A 5 10.97 -28.16 1.30
CA ILE A 5 9.75 -28.88 1.71
C ILE A 5 9.95 -30.40 1.63
N GLU A 6 10.68 -30.88 0.61
CA GLU A 6 11.05 -32.29 0.46
C GLU A 6 11.92 -32.79 1.63
N ASP A 7 12.85 -31.95 2.12
CA ASP A 7 13.67 -32.30 3.29
C ASP A 7 12.78 -32.53 4.52
N LEU A 8 11.80 -31.66 4.74
CA LEU A 8 10.88 -31.79 5.89
C LEU A 8 10.03 -33.08 5.80
N PHE A 9 9.52 -33.43 4.63
CA PHE A 9 8.80 -34.70 4.46
C PHE A 9 9.73 -35.90 4.65
N ARG A 10 10.97 -35.86 4.17
CA ARG A 10 11.99 -36.89 4.38
C ARG A 10 12.33 -37.05 5.87
N ASP A 11 12.32 -35.97 6.64
CA ASP A 11 12.55 -35.97 8.09
C ASP A 11 11.34 -36.48 8.89
N GLY A 12 10.25 -36.87 8.21
CA GLY A 12 9.10 -37.56 8.80
C GLY A 12 7.88 -36.68 9.12
N TYR A 13 7.90 -35.39 8.80
CA TYR A 13 6.71 -34.55 8.91
C TYR A 13 5.59 -35.04 7.99
N LYS A 14 4.36 -35.12 8.50
CA LYS A 14 3.19 -35.63 7.77
C LYS A 14 2.38 -34.50 7.10
N ALA A 15 2.52 -33.28 7.61
CA ALA A 15 1.91 -32.07 7.07
C ALA A 15 2.80 -30.87 7.36
N ILE A 16 2.77 -29.89 6.48
CA ILE A 16 3.55 -28.65 6.59
C ILE A 16 2.59 -27.50 6.34
N PHE A 17 2.52 -26.57 7.31
CA PHE A 17 1.81 -25.31 7.13
C PHE A 17 2.78 -24.24 6.62
N VAL A 18 2.44 -23.66 5.46
CA VAL A 18 3.24 -22.60 4.84
C VAL A 18 2.58 -21.24 5.10
N GLY A 19 3.11 -20.50 6.04
CA GLY A 19 2.60 -19.18 6.47
C GLY A 19 3.60 -18.06 6.20
N THR A 20 4.12 -17.94 4.97
CA THR A 20 5.17 -16.97 4.61
C THR A 20 4.69 -15.53 4.48
N GLY A 21 3.38 -15.29 4.45
CA GLY A 21 2.78 -13.97 4.31
C GLY A 21 2.97 -13.35 2.91
N VAL A 22 2.55 -12.10 2.79
CA VAL A 22 2.61 -11.28 1.56
C VAL A 22 3.50 -10.07 1.81
N TRP A 23 4.76 -10.14 1.40
CA TRP A 23 5.79 -9.14 1.73
C TRP A 23 6.25 -8.31 0.52
N ASN A 24 5.76 -8.62 -0.69
CA ASN A 24 6.10 -7.84 -1.88
C ASN A 24 5.12 -6.66 -2.00
N PRO A 25 5.59 -5.41 -1.87
CA PRO A 25 4.74 -4.27 -2.15
C PRO A 25 4.36 -4.25 -3.63
N ASN A 26 3.10 -3.98 -3.92
CA ASN A 26 2.67 -3.72 -5.29
C ASN A 26 3.08 -2.30 -5.70
N THR A 27 3.41 -2.14 -6.97
CA THR A 27 3.80 -0.88 -7.59
C THR A 27 2.63 -0.28 -8.37
N LEU A 28 2.65 1.03 -8.57
CA LEU A 28 1.63 1.75 -9.34
C LEU A 28 1.95 1.76 -10.84
N HIS A 29 3.22 1.53 -11.19
CA HIS A 29 3.75 1.65 -12.57
C HIS A 29 3.54 3.02 -13.19
N ILE A 30 3.66 4.07 -12.38
CA ILE A 30 3.56 5.47 -12.83
C ILE A 30 4.91 6.18 -12.73
N LYS A 31 5.04 7.27 -13.48
CA LYS A 31 6.24 8.09 -13.45
C LYS A 31 6.44 8.73 -12.08
N GLY A 32 7.69 8.75 -11.61
CA GLY A 32 8.09 9.32 -10.33
C GLY A 32 8.02 8.36 -9.13
N GLU A 33 7.58 7.12 -9.31
CA GLU A 33 7.47 6.13 -8.24
C GLU A 33 8.82 5.77 -7.57
N THR A 34 9.93 6.06 -8.26
CA THR A 34 11.30 5.79 -7.78
C THR A 34 11.98 6.99 -7.13
N PHE A 35 11.28 8.10 -6.91
CA PHE A 35 11.86 9.25 -6.21
C PHE A 35 12.21 8.92 -4.76
N GLY A 36 13.24 9.60 -4.22
CA GLY A 36 13.76 9.32 -2.88
C GLY A 36 12.78 9.63 -1.74
N ASN A 37 11.74 10.42 -1.98
CA ASN A 37 10.66 10.73 -1.05
C ASN A 37 9.42 9.83 -1.23
N VAL A 38 9.50 8.79 -2.06
CA VAL A 38 8.45 7.78 -2.26
C VAL A 38 8.83 6.51 -1.51
N HIS A 39 7.92 6.02 -0.69
CA HIS A 39 8.13 4.88 0.18
C HIS A 39 7.01 3.86 0.02
N PHE A 40 7.27 2.59 0.40
CA PHE A 40 6.23 1.56 0.46
C PHE A 40 5.78 1.36 1.91
N GLY A 41 4.47 1.25 2.11
CA GLY A 41 3.86 1.18 3.44
C GLY A 41 4.41 0.05 4.30
N ILE A 42 4.62 -1.14 3.73
CA ILE A 42 5.18 -2.28 4.46
C ILE A 42 6.63 -2.01 4.93
N ASN A 43 7.44 -1.35 4.12
CA ASN A 43 8.82 -1.01 4.50
C ASN A 43 8.82 0.08 5.58
N TYR A 44 7.93 1.06 5.45
CA TYR A 44 7.76 2.09 6.46
C TYR A 44 7.35 1.51 7.82
N LEU A 45 6.34 0.64 7.86
CA LEU A 45 5.86 0.01 9.10
C LEU A 45 6.89 -0.88 9.79
N ASN A 46 7.80 -1.48 9.04
CA ASN A 46 8.89 -2.29 9.61
C ASN A 46 9.87 -1.47 10.47
N ASN A 47 10.15 -0.22 10.09
CA ASN A 47 11.05 0.65 10.84
C ASN A 47 10.72 2.13 10.60
N PRO A 48 9.60 2.65 11.17
CA PRO A 48 9.14 4.01 10.91
C PRO A 48 10.11 5.09 11.39
N ASP A 49 10.97 4.79 12.36
CA ASP A 49 11.95 5.75 12.90
C ASP A 49 13.09 6.06 11.91
N SER A 50 13.29 5.25 10.89
CA SER A 50 14.31 5.49 9.87
C SER A 50 13.87 6.48 8.78
N TYR A 51 12.60 6.90 8.77
CA TYR A 51 12.02 7.76 7.74
C TYR A 51 11.85 9.19 8.23
N LYS A 52 12.19 10.14 7.35
CA LYS A 52 11.93 11.58 7.55
C LYS A 52 10.88 12.01 6.55
N LEU A 53 9.61 11.92 6.93
CA LEU A 53 8.49 12.13 6.02
C LEU A 53 8.16 13.60 5.73
N GLY A 54 8.64 14.54 6.57
CA GLY A 54 8.22 15.94 6.49
C GLY A 54 6.88 16.20 7.19
N GLU A 55 6.25 17.32 6.86
CA GLU A 55 4.99 17.74 7.50
C GLU A 55 3.74 17.30 6.74
N ARG A 56 3.85 17.19 5.41
CA ARG A 56 2.73 16.85 4.50
C ARG A 56 2.99 15.50 3.84
N VAL A 57 2.11 14.55 4.09
CA VAL A 57 2.27 13.18 3.58
C VAL A 57 1.03 12.74 2.81
N ILE A 58 1.24 12.18 1.65
CA ILE A 58 0.21 11.49 0.89
C ILE A 58 0.38 9.99 1.08
N VAL A 59 -0.70 9.29 1.45
CA VAL A 59 -0.79 7.83 1.44
C VAL A 59 -1.68 7.41 0.26
N ILE A 60 -1.13 6.62 -0.65
CA ILE A 60 -1.90 6.06 -1.77
C ILE A 60 -2.40 4.68 -1.37
N GLY A 61 -3.69 4.58 -1.10
CA GLY A 61 -4.37 3.40 -0.60
C GLY A 61 -5.31 3.70 0.56
N ALA A 62 -6.32 2.86 0.76
CA ALA A 62 -7.33 2.99 1.82
C ALA A 62 -7.74 1.64 2.43
N GLY A 63 -6.86 0.64 2.42
CA GLY A 63 -7.01 -0.62 3.14
C GLY A 63 -6.50 -0.55 4.58
N ASN A 64 -6.62 -1.64 5.35
CA ASN A 64 -6.17 -1.69 6.75
C ASN A 64 -4.68 -1.31 6.88
N ALA A 65 -3.81 -1.80 5.99
CA ALA A 65 -2.39 -1.44 6.01
C ALA A 65 -2.17 0.08 5.78
N ALA A 66 -3.00 0.73 4.95
CA ALA A 66 -2.93 2.18 4.76
C ALA A 66 -3.36 2.94 6.03
N MET A 67 -4.33 2.42 6.79
CA MET A 67 -4.71 2.99 8.09
C MET A 67 -3.56 2.88 9.10
N ASP A 68 -2.89 1.74 9.17
CA ASP A 68 -1.73 1.55 10.06
C ASP A 68 -0.59 2.50 9.69
N VAL A 69 -0.31 2.66 8.40
CA VAL A 69 0.69 3.62 7.88
C VAL A 69 0.34 5.04 8.28
N ALA A 70 -0.89 5.47 8.00
CA ALA A 70 -1.33 6.84 8.25
C ALA A 70 -1.30 7.19 9.74
N ARG A 71 -1.86 6.33 10.59
CA ARG A 71 -1.87 6.51 12.05
C ARG A 71 -0.46 6.52 12.63
N THR A 72 0.42 5.63 12.14
CA THR A 72 1.83 5.61 12.55
C THR A 72 2.52 6.92 12.16
N ALA A 73 2.32 7.44 10.96
CA ALA A 73 2.91 8.69 10.50
C ALA A 73 2.42 9.90 11.34
N ILE A 74 1.13 9.99 11.62
CA ILE A 74 0.58 11.05 12.51
C ILE A 74 1.24 10.99 13.90
N ARG A 75 1.32 9.81 14.51
CA ARG A 75 1.95 9.61 15.82
C ARG A 75 3.45 9.92 15.83
N LYS A 76 4.11 9.84 14.67
CA LYS A 76 5.51 10.22 14.45
C LYS A 76 5.70 11.72 14.13
N GLY A 77 4.62 12.51 14.13
CA GLY A 77 4.69 13.97 14.04
C GLY A 77 4.34 14.56 12.68
N VAL A 78 3.85 13.77 11.74
CA VAL A 78 3.26 14.29 10.49
C VAL A 78 2.02 15.12 10.85
N ARG A 79 1.89 16.31 10.27
CA ARG A 79 0.81 17.25 10.62
C ARG A 79 -0.38 17.18 9.67
N ASN A 80 -0.09 16.99 8.38
CA ASN A 80 -1.10 16.96 7.33
C ASN A 80 -0.93 15.65 6.57
N LEU A 81 -1.88 14.74 6.72
CA LEU A 81 -1.84 13.45 6.04
C LEU A 81 -3.17 13.16 5.38
N THR A 82 -3.11 12.88 4.08
CA THR A 82 -4.28 12.54 3.28
C THR A 82 -4.10 11.16 2.65
N CYS A 83 -5.07 10.28 2.87
CA CYS A 83 -5.18 8.99 2.19
C CYS A 83 -6.01 9.13 0.92
N PHE A 84 -5.51 8.64 -0.21
CA PHE A 84 -6.18 8.67 -1.51
C PHE A 84 -6.64 7.28 -1.90
N SER A 85 -7.91 7.16 -2.30
CA SER A 85 -8.52 5.91 -2.74
C SER A 85 -9.08 6.02 -4.16
N ILE A 86 -8.92 4.95 -4.95
CA ILE A 86 -9.58 4.82 -6.25
C ILE A 86 -11.08 4.48 -6.11
N THR A 87 -11.49 3.94 -4.97
CA THR A 87 -12.89 3.59 -4.68
C THR A 87 -13.61 4.73 -3.99
N LYS A 88 -14.93 4.71 -4.02
CA LYS A 88 -15.81 5.68 -3.31
C LYS A 88 -15.82 5.47 -1.79
N GLU A 89 -15.34 4.33 -1.32
CA GLU A 89 -15.32 3.95 0.10
C GLU A 89 -13.95 3.39 0.47
N VAL A 90 -13.65 3.36 1.76
CA VAL A 90 -12.43 2.71 2.27
C VAL A 90 -12.57 1.18 2.20
N ALA A 91 -11.50 0.51 1.81
CA ALA A 91 -11.42 -0.95 1.89
C ALA A 91 -11.05 -1.45 3.30
N ALA A 92 -10.64 -0.54 4.19
CA ALA A 92 -10.36 -0.84 5.59
C ALA A 92 -11.64 -1.12 6.38
N SER A 93 -11.50 -1.80 7.53
CA SER A 93 -12.61 -1.96 8.47
C SER A 93 -13.09 -0.60 8.97
N GLN A 94 -14.39 -0.49 9.27
CA GLN A 94 -14.98 0.76 9.82
C GLN A 94 -14.31 1.20 11.12
N TYR A 95 -13.81 0.24 11.89
CA TYR A 95 -13.08 0.49 13.13
C TYR A 95 -11.76 1.23 12.84
N GLU A 96 -10.91 0.70 11.97
CA GLU A 96 -9.62 1.32 11.61
C GLU A 96 -9.80 2.68 10.94
N TYR A 97 -10.78 2.80 10.04
CA TYR A 97 -11.14 4.06 9.40
C TYR A 97 -11.55 5.14 10.40
N SER A 98 -12.42 4.78 11.37
CA SER A 98 -12.91 5.72 12.38
C SER A 98 -11.75 6.22 13.26
N TYR A 99 -10.85 5.35 13.68
CA TYR A 99 -9.67 5.75 14.44
C TYR A 99 -8.73 6.63 13.65
N ALA A 100 -8.48 6.32 12.38
CA ALA A 100 -7.64 7.16 11.52
C ALA A 100 -8.21 8.59 11.41
N LYS A 101 -9.53 8.73 11.22
CA LYS A 101 -10.20 10.04 11.22
C LYS A 101 -10.08 10.79 12.54
N LEU A 102 -10.27 10.10 13.67
CA LEU A 102 -10.12 10.71 14.99
C LEU A 102 -8.68 11.20 15.26
N GLU A 103 -7.69 10.53 14.70
CA GLU A 103 -6.28 10.92 14.79
C GLU A 103 -5.89 12.02 13.78
N GLY A 104 -6.82 12.48 12.93
CA GLY A 104 -6.61 13.62 12.03
C GLY A 104 -6.23 13.25 10.60
N VAL A 105 -6.40 11.99 10.20
CA VAL A 105 -6.19 11.56 8.81
C VAL A 105 -7.33 12.07 7.92
N GLU A 106 -6.99 12.73 6.83
CA GLU A 106 -7.92 13.14 5.78
C GLU A 106 -8.05 12.07 4.70
N PHE A 107 -9.17 12.08 3.96
CA PHE A 107 -9.46 11.08 2.92
C PHE A 107 -10.00 11.74 1.66
N GLU A 108 -9.45 11.34 0.53
CA GLU A 108 -9.89 11.69 -0.81
C GLU A 108 -10.25 10.42 -1.58
N PHE A 109 -11.46 10.37 -2.15
CA PHE A 109 -12.01 9.22 -2.83
C PHE A 109 -12.13 9.45 -4.33
N ASN A 110 -12.29 8.36 -5.09
CA ASN A 110 -12.41 8.41 -6.55
C ASN A 110 -11.25 9.17 -7.20
N LYS A 111 -10.04 8.95 -6.70
CA LYS A 111 -8.82 9.59 -7.16
C LYS A 111 -7.82 8.54 -7.64
N ARG A 112 -7.43 8.62 -8.90
CA ARG A 112 -6.36 7.79 -9.48
C ARG A 112 -5.06 8.57 -9.53
N PRO A 113 -3.94 8.05 -8.97
CA PRO A 113 -2.64 8.68 -9.13
C PRO A 113 -2.19 8.52 -10.59
N VAL A 114 -1.72 9.62 -11.20
CA VAL A 114 -1.28 9.69 -12.60
C VAL A 114 0.23 9.81 -12.68
N GLU A 115 0.82 10.69 -11.88
CA GLU A 115 2.25 10.94 -11.85
C GLU A 115 2.67 11.43 -10.47
N ILE A 116 3.81 10.97 -9.98
CA ILE A 116 4.45 11.52 -8.77
C ILE A 116 5.50 12.54 -9.22
N LYS A 117 5.46 13.71 -8.60
CA LYS A 117 6.42 14.81 -8.74
C LYS A 117 7.30 14.88 -7.49
N ASP A 118 8.37 15.64 -7.55
CA ASP A 118 9.25 15.93 -6.42
C ASP A 118 8.53 16.65 -5.26
N ASN A 119 7.46 17.39 -5.57
CA ASN A 119 6.68 18.19 -4.61
C ASN A 119 5.24 17.68 -4.39
N GLY A 120 4.89 16.48 -4.83
CA GLY A 120 3.54 15.94 -4.64
C GLY A 120 3.11 14.88 -5.65
N VAL A 121 1.82 14.67 -5.75
CA VAL A 121 1.21 13.68 -6.65
C VAL A 121 0.11 14.32 -7.49
N ILE A 122 0.11 14.05 -8.79
CA ILE A 122 -1.01 14.39 -9.66
C ILE A 122 -2.02 13.27 -9.58
N PHE A 123 -3.25 13.63 -9.20
CA PHE A 123 -4.41 12.75 -9.23
C PHE A 123 -5.41 13.20 -10.27
N ARG A 124 -6.13 12.24 -10.83
CA ARG A 124 -7.27 12.41 -11.74
C ARG A 124 -8.52 11.89 -11.07
N ASP A 125 -9.63 12.57 -11.28
CA ASP A 125 -10.93 12.07 -10.85
C ASP A 125 -11.34 10.88 -11.69
N ILE A 126 -11.97 9.90 -11.05
CA ILE A 126 -12.51 8.71 -11.70
C ILE A 126 -13.94 8.45 -11.26
N ILE A 127 -14.68 7.76 -12.10
CA ILE A 127 -16.02 7.27 -11.81
C ILE A 127 -15.96 5.76 -11.69
N GLU A 128 -16.41 5.24 -10.56
CA GLU A 128 -16.60 3.80 -10.37
C GLU A 128 -17.94 3.40 -10.99
N ASN A 129 -17.90 2.54 -12.01
CA ASN A 129 -19.07 2.06 -12.72
C ASN A 129 -19.74 0.90 -11.96
N GLU A 130 -20.98 0.59 -12.33
CA GLU A 130 -21.75 -0.50 -11.71
C GLU A 130 -21.11 -1.90 -11.88
N ASP A 131 -20.32 -2.09 -12.91
CA ASP A 131 -19.57 -3.33 -13.17
C ASP A 131 -18.22 -3.42 -12.42
N GLY A 132 -17.91 -2.43 -11.59
CA GLY A 132 -16.67 -2.32 -10.83
C GLY A 132 -15.47 -1.82 -11.65
N SER A 133 -15.67 -1.43 -12.91
CA SER A 133 -14.65 -0.74 -13.71
C SER A 133 -14.55 0.73 -13.34
N PHE A 134 -13.46 1.38 -13.77
CA PHE A 134 -13.22 2.80 -13.50
C PHE A 134 -13.06 3.57 -14.81
N THR A 135 -13.74 4.69 -14.91
CA THR A 135 -13.64 5.62 -16.03
C THR A 135 -12.94 6.90 -15.58
N ASP A 136 -11.89 7.29 -16.30
CA ASP A 136 -11.17 8.54 -16.04
C ASP A 136 -12.03 9.75 -16.45
N VAL A 137 -12.03 10.80 -15.63
CA VAL A 137 -12.66 12.08 -15.95
C VAL A 137 -11.58 13.01 -16.53
N GLU A 138 -11.64 13.22 -17.83
CA GLU A 138 -10.65 14.03 -18.55
C GLU A 138 -10.63 15.49 -18.04
N GLY A 139 -9.43 16.08 -17.99
CA GLY A 139 -9.25 17.47 -17.59
C GLY A 139 -9.33 17.74 -16.10
N THR A 140 -9.38 16.71 -15.25
CA THR A 140 -9.44 16.85 -13.79
C THR A 140 -8.11 16.65 -13.07
N ASP A 141 -7.02 16.52 -13.82
CA ASP A 141 -5.68 16.34 -13.26
C ASP A 141 -5.32 17.51 -12.33
N LYS A 142 -5.04 17.16 -11.07
CA LYS A 142 -4.72 18.13 -10.03
C LYS A 142 -3.50 17.67 -9.22
N LEU A 143 -2.56 18.59 -9.02
CA LEU A 143 -1.43 18.37 -8.13
C LEU A 143 -1.87 18.56 -6.67
N TYR A 144 -1.59 17.56 -5.85
CA TYR A 144 -1.66 17.60 -4.41
C TYR A 144 -0.26 17.62 -3.84
N GLU A 145 0.09 18.69 -3.16
CA GLU A 145 1.44 18.90 -2.63
C GLU A 145 1.73 17.98 -1.44
N SER A 146 2.94 17.43 -1.39
CA SER A 146 3.43 16.64 -0.27
C SER A 146 4.95 16.65 -0.19
N ASP A 147 5.47 16.43 1.00
CA ASP A 147 6.90 16.27 1.25
C ASP A 147 7.32 14.80 1.05
N SER A 148 6.42 13.87 1.33
CA SER A 148 6.62 12.43 1.09
C SER A 148 5.34 11.74 0.61
N VAL A 149 5.53 10.63 -0.10
CA VAL A 149 4.46 9.76 -0.60
C VAL A 149 4.67 8.35 -0.07
N ILE A 150 3.64 7.72 0.47
CA ILE A 150 3.69 6.32 0.90
C ILE A 150 2.67 5.52 0.09
N ILE A 151 3.17 4.57 -0.70
CA ILE A 151 2.35 3.65 -1.47
C ILE A 151 1.95 2.49 -0.57
N SER A 152 0.65 2.37 -0.29
CA SER A 152 0.06 1.35 0.59
C SER A 152 -1.15 0.68 -0.08
N ILE A 153 -0.98 0.31 -1.33
CA ILE A 153 -1.88 -0.57 -2.07
C ILE A 153 -1.59 -2.02 -1.70
N SER A 154 -2.45 -2.95 -2.09
CA SER A 154 -2.31 -4.36 -1.74
C SER A 154 -0.88 -4.91 -1.91
N GLN A 155 -0.61 -6.05 -1.29
CA GLN A 155 0.69 -6.73 -1.32
C GLN A 155 0.55 -8.09 -2.01
N GLY A 156 1.63 -8.53 -2.67
CA GLY A 156 1.70 -9.82 -3.31
C GLY A 156 2.51 -10.86 -2.51
N PRO A 157 2.25 -12.15 -2.68
CA PRO A 157 3.04 -13.21 -2.07
C PRO A 157 4.45 -13.27 -2.68
N MET A 158 5.43 -13.72 -1.89
CA MET A 158 6.73 -14.10 -2.40
C MET A 158 6.62 -15.51 -3.02
N THR A 159 6.54 -15.55 -4.34
CA THR A 159 6.28 -16.81 -5.10
C THR A 159 7.48 -17.75 -5.19
N ARG A 160 8.65 -17.37 -4.66
CA ARG A 160 9.87 -18.18 -4.77
C ARG A 160 9.67 -19.62 -4.27
N LEU A 161 9.04 -19.78 -3.10
CA LEU A 161 8.81 -21.12 -2.52
C LEU A 161 7.94 -21.97 -3.44
N VAL A 162 6.85 -21.39 -3.98
CA VAL A 162 5.93 -22.08 -4.91
C VAL A 162 6.67 -22.45 -6.20
N ASN A 163 7.42 -21.51 -6.78
CA ASN A 163 8.12 -21.70 -8.04
C ASN A 163 9.27 -22.72 -7.96
N THR A 164 9.82 -22.98 -6.76
CA THR A 164 10.94 -23.91 -6.54
C THR A 164 10.52 -25.24 -5.94
N THR A 165 9.24 -25.43 -5.60
CA THR A 165 8.73 -26.68 -5.02
C THR A 165 7.76 -27.36 -5.98
N LYS A 166 8.11 -28.55 -6.45
CA LYS A 166 7.28 -29.31 -7.38
C LYS A 166 5.95 -29.73 -6.73
N GLY A 167 4.84 -29.44 -7.40
CA GLY A 167 3.50 -29.81 -6.93
C GLY A 167 2.87 -28.83 -5.94
N LEU A 168 3.55 -27.73 -5.58
CA LEU A 168 2.97 -26.65 -4.80
C LEU A 168 2.37 -25.60 -5.75
N ASN A 169 1.09 -25.28 -5.57
CA ASN A 169 0.38 -24.26 -6.35
C ASN A 169 -0.06 -23.13 -5.40
N ALA A 170 0.01 -21.89 -5.86
CA ALA A 170 -0.62 -20.74 -5.21
C ALA A 170 -1.91 -20.39 -5.95
N ASN A 171 -2.97 -20.15 -5.21
CA ASN A 171 -4.24 -19.64 -5.73
C ASN A 171 -4.22 -18.11 -5.73
#